data_16c7d749be3b643bc8bb34573944801d
#
_entry.id   16c7d749be3b643bc8bb34573944801d
#
_cell.length_a   1.000
_cell.length_b   1.000
_cell.length_c   1.000
_cell.angle_alpha   90.00
_cell.angle_beta   90.00
_cell.angle_gamma   90.00
#
_symmetry.space_group_name_H-M   'P 1'
#
loop_
_entity.id
_entity.type
_entity.pdbx_description
1 polymer ?
#
loop_
_entity_poly.entity_id
_entity_poly.type
_entity_poly.pdbx_seq_one_letter_code
_entity_poly.pdbx_strand_id
1 'polypeptide(L)'
;MVRGKADYISVKKVYIQMKKGSFKQKIQYHFDNLMSKGTIALIGLLFAVTMLIVCIAGLISLFLGVDGGIGVTIWLSLMHALDPGTITTDTLDNIPYVALQGIVTVCGILISSVLIGIISSGLERKLTNLRKGTSVVIEDGHTVILGFNDNLYTLINELIGANENQKDGCIVVVGEEEKEVMDDAIAARFPDTKTTRIICRSGSPCEPHILERCSVETSKSVIINEYDDPQSIKIILALTSYIKDKELTHPDLYYTVAINDAQNVEAARIAGEGRAEVIFANDAISRIIAHTCRQPGLSQVLVELFDYDGDELYFEDVKELQGLTFRETLNRFEKAVVFGIRNDSGTYLNPPMDTVITKDDKLILLEDDDGSFEVTAIPSIDEELIIKDIPERKLNETDDLLVIGSNHMLPAILKEYDC
;
A
#
# COMPACT_ATOMS: atom_id res chain seq x y z
N MET A 1 32.56 -61.90 20.09
CA MET A 1 32.25 -61.09 18.92
C MET A 1 30.96 -61.43 18.20
N VAL A 2 30.11 -62.33 18.70
CA VAL A 2 28.89 -62.79 18.04
C VAL A 2 27.59 -62.23 18.66
N ARG A 3 27.59 -61.76 19.94
CA ARG A 3 26.39 -61.17 20.58
C ARG A 3 26.04 -59.76 20.08
N GLY A 4 26.99 -58.93 19.63
CA GLY A 4 26.73 -57.56 19.18
C GLY A 4 26.02 -57.46 17.80
N LYS A 5 26.10 -58.50 16.93
CA LYS A 5 25.43 -58.50 15.60
C LYS A 5 23.95 -58.83 15.68
N ALA A 6 23.52 -59.66 16.65
CA ALA A 6 22.13 -60.02 16.82
C ALA A 6 21.31 -58.86 17.41
N ASP A 7 21.88 -58.07 18.35
CA ASP A 7 21.22 -56.90 18.93
C ASP A 7 21.08 -55.76 17.89
N TYR A 8 22.10 -55.56 17.06
CA TYR A 8 22.06 -54.54 16.02
C TYR A 8 21.02 -54.81 14.92
N ILE A 9 20.82 -56.10 14.58
CA ILE A 9 19.82 -56.51 13.60
C ILE A 9 18.41 -56.42 14.18
N SER A 10 18.25 -56.70 15.48
CA SER A 10 17.00 -56.55 16.20
C SER A 10 16.58 -55.07 16.31
N VAL A 11 17.50 -54.20 16.73
CA VAL A 11 17.26 -52.74 16.81
C VAL A 11 16.97 -52.15 15.44
N LYS A 12 17.66 -52.60 14.38
CA LYS A 12 17.43 -52.14 12.99
C LYS A 12 16.09 -52.61 12.45
N LYS A 13 15.64 -53.81 12.81
CA LYS A 13 14.28 -54.29 12.46
C LYS A 13 13.20 -53.53 13.19
N VAL A 14 13.36 -53.25 14.47
CA VAL A 14 12.43 -52.42 15.25
C VAL A 14 12.39 -50.99 14.73
N TYR A 15 13.56 -50.40 14.38
CA TYR A 15 13.62 -49.04 13.82
C TYR A 15 12.96 -48.97 12.41
N ILE A 16 13.11 -50.02 11.59
CA ILE A 16 12.45 -50.08 10.26
C ILE A 16 10.93 -50.34 10.43
N GLN A 17 10.52 -51.07 11.44
CA GLN A 17 9.11 -51.29 11.74
C GLN A 17 8.43 -50.04 12.32
N MET A 18 9.13 -49.22 13.11
CA MET A 18 8.66 -47.90 13.57
C MET A 18 8.55 -46.89 12.44
N LYS A 19 9.33 -47.02 11.36
CA LYS A 19 9.29 -46.17 10.15
C LYS A 19 8.18 -46.54 9.16
N LYS A 20 7.57 -47.71 9.29
CA LYS A 20 6.33 -48.10 8.58
C LYS A 20 5.14 -47.71 9.42
N GLY A 21 4.69 -46.41 9.29
CA GLY A 21 3.48 -45.95 9.94
C GLY A 21 2.34 -46.96 9.81
N SER A 22 1.57 -47.12 10.88
CA SER A 22 0.36 -47.95 10.90
C SER A 22 -0.52 -47.66 9.68
N PHE A 23 -1.27 -48.65 9.19
CA PHE A 23 -2.22 -48.47 8.08
C PHE A 23 -3.14 -47.25 8.30
N LYS A 24 -3.56 -47.03 9.50
CA LYS A 24 -4.34 -45.85 9.93
C LYS A 24 -3.55 -44.54 9.71
N GLN A 25 -2.25 -44.49 10.06
CA GLN A 25 -1.38 -43.31 9.84
C GLN A 25 -1.12 -43.05 8.34
N LYS A 26 -1.04 -44.10 7.53
CA LYS A 26 -0.90 -43.92 6.07
C LYS A 26 -2.19 -43.38 5.45
N ILE A 27 -3.34 -43.85 5.85
CA ILE A 27 -4.62 -43.32 5.37
C ILE A 27 -4.74 -41.86 5.80
N GLN A 28 -4.46 -41.56 7.06
CA GLN A 28 -4.51 -40.18 7.56
C GLN A 28 -3.55 -39.27 6.80
N TYR A 29 -2.31 -39.72 6.57
CA TYR A 29 -1.33 -38.95 5.76
C TYR A 29 -1.79 -38.70 4.33
N HIS A 30 -2.36 -39.70 3.66
CA HIS A 30 -2.89 -39.53 2.30
C HIS A 30 -4.13 -38.63 2.28
N PHE A 31 -4.98 -38.72 3.31
CA PHE A 31 -6.14 -37.86 3.48
C PHE A 31 -5.71 -36.40 3.73
N ASP A 32 -4.78 -36.16 4.66
CA ASP A 32 -4.23 -34.84 4.94
C ASP A 32 -3.56 -34.21 3.72
N ASN A 33 -2.81 -35.02 2.97
CA ASN A 33 -2.16 -34.59 1.73
C ASN A 33 -3.18 -34.31 0.60
N LEU A 34 -4.32 -35.00 0.59
CA LEU A 34 -5.41 -34.72 -0.34
C LEU A 34 -6.16 -33.44 0.05
N MET A 35 -6.42 -33.27 1.36
CA MET A 35 -7.02 -32.03 1.93
C MET A 35 -6.16 -30.79 1.62
N SER A 36 -4.84 -30.94 1.63
CA SER A 36 -3.91 -29.82 1.31
C SER A 36 -3.90 -29.39 -0.16
N LYS A 37 -4.39 -30.23 -1.07
CA LYS A 37 -4.43 -29.94 -2.53
C LYS A 37 -5.56 -29.00 -2.95
N GLY A 38 -6.36 -28.52 -2.00
CA GLY A 38 -7.38 -27.50 -2.23
C GLY A 38 -8.76 -28.04 -2.60
N THR A 39 -9.70 -27.13 -2.81
CA THR A 39 -11.13 -27.38 -2.99
C THR A 39 -11.44 -28.34 -4.14
N ILE A 40 -10.70 -28.25 -5.25
CA ILE A 40 -10.91 -29.10 -6.44
C ILE A 40 -10.61 -30.59 -6.13
N ALA A 41 -9.58 -30.87 -5.35
CA ALA A 41 -9.23 -32.24 -4.97
C ALA A 41 -10.30 -32.87 -4.04
N LEU A 42 -10.89 -32.07 -3.16
CA LEU A 42 -11.98 -32.49 -2.29
C LEU A 42 -13.26 -32.79 -3.08
N ILE A 43 -13.61 -31.97 -4.05
CA ILE A 43 -14.75 -32.22 -4.95
C ILE A 43 -14.53 -33.50 -5.75
N GLY A 44 -13.30 -33.71 -6.28
CA GLY A 44 -12.95 -34.93 -7.00
C GLY A 44 -13.05 -36.20 -6.12
N LEU A 45 -12.61 -36.12 -4.85
CA LEU A 45 -12.77 -37.23 -3.90
C LEU A 45 -14.24 -37.53 -3.64
N LEU A 46 -15.04 -36.49 -3.40
CA LEU A 46 -16.48 -36.64 -3.11
C LEU A 46 -17.20 -37.27 -4.29
N PHE A 47 -16.87 -36.85 -5.52
CA PHE A 47 -17.39 -37.48 -6.75
C PHE A 47 -17.01 -38.96 -6.86
N ALA A 48 -15.74 -39.30 -6.56
CA ALA A 48 -15.29 -40.71 -6.60
C ALA A 48 -16.03 -41.57 -5.57
N VAL A 49 -16.25 -41.04 -4.35
CA VAL A 49 -17.03 -41.73 -3.29
C VAL A 49 -18.48 -41.91 -3.74
N THR A 50 -19.10 -40.90 -4.32
CA THR A 50 -20.46 -40.98 -4.86
C THR A 50 -20.58 -42.06 -5.91
N MET A 51 -19.67 -42.07 -6.89
CA MET A 51 -19.64 -43.09 -7.92
C MET A 51 -19.43 -44.50 -7.38
N LEU A 52 -18.60 -44.65 -6.36
CA LEU A 52 -18.41 -45.95 -5.68
C LEU A 52 -19.70 -46.44 -5.04
N ILE A 53 -20.41 -45.57 -4.31
CA ILE A 53 -21.69 -45.90 -3.66
C ILE A 53 -22.73 -46.29 -4.70
N VAL A 54 -22.85 -45.52 -5.78
CA VAL A 54 -23.81 -45.76 -6.88
C VAL A 54 -23.52 -47.07 -7.57
N CYS A 55 -22.24 -47.39 -7.89
CA CYS A 55 -21.87 -48.64 -8.51
C CYS A 55 -22.17 -49.84 -7.59
N ILE A 56 -21.86 -49.76 -6.32
CA ILE A 56 -22.16 -50.85 -5.34
C ILE A 56 -23.67 -51.02 -5.25
N ALA A 57 -24.45 -49.95 -5.10
CA ALA A 57 -25.89 -50.05 -5.02
C ALA A 57 -26.53 -50.60 -6.30
N GLY A 58 -26.04 -50.16 -7.48
CA GLY A 58 -26.48 -50.68 -8.78
C GLY A 58 -26.22 -52.19 -8.94
N LEU A 59 -25.05 -52.66 -8.48
CA LEU A 59 -24.72 -54.10 -8.48
C LEU A 59 -25.65 -54.90 -7.53
N ILE A 60 -25.87 -54.39 -6.34
CA ILE A 60 -26.80 -55.04 -5.37
C ILE A 60 -28.21 -55.06 -5.92
N SER A 61 -28.69 -53.99 -6.56
CA SER A 61 -30.00 -53.90 -7.18
C SER A 61 -30.21 -54.96 -8.29
N LEU A 62 -29.16 -55.25 -9.06
CA LEU A 62 -29.15 -56.31 -10.05
C LEU A 62 -29.37 -57.71 -9.40
N PHE A 63 -28.73 -58.01 -8.26
CA PHE A 63 -28.94 -59.24 -7.50
C PHE A 63 -30.33 -59.30 -6.84
N LEU A 64 -30.98 -58.19 -6.57
CA LEU A 64 -32.34 -58.11 -6.05
C LEU A 64 -33.41 -58.29 -7.13
N GLY A 65 -33.02 -58.58 -8.39
CA GLY A 65 -33.94 -58.89 -9.47
C GLY A 65 -34.58 -57.72 -10.18
N VAL A 66 -33.93 -56.54 -10.14
CA VAL A 66 -34.42 -55.39 -10.90
C VAL A 66 -34.11 -55.60 -12.40
N ASP A 67 -35.14 -55.54 -13.21
CA ASP A 67 -35.01 -55.72 -14.66
C ASP A 67 -34.28 -54.52 -15.33
N GLY A 68 -33.57 -54.82 -16.44
CA GLY A 68 -32.92 -53.78 -17.26
C GLY A 68 -31.40 -53.84 -17.36
N GLY A 69 -30.76 -54.80 -16.64
CA GLY A 69 -29.31 -54.99 -16.69
C GLY A 69 -28.50 -53.94 -15.90
N ILE A 70 -27.16 -54.12 -15.84
CA ILE A 70 -26.27 -53.36 -14.99
C ILE A 70 -26.27 -51.82 -15.25
N GLY A 71 -26.44 -51.45 -16.51
CA GLY A 71 -26.46 -50.01 -16.88
C GLY A 71 -27.71 -49.30 -16.31
N VAL A 72 -28.86 -49.97 -16.33
CA VAL A 72 -30.14 -49.38 -15.82
C VAL A 72 -30.11 -49.32 -14.30
N THR A 73 -29.63 -50.33 -13.62
CA THR A 73 -29.58 -50.35 -12.14
C THR A 73 -28.58 -49.34 -11.60
N ILE A 74 -27.43 -49.13 -12.26
CA ILE A 74 -26.51 -48.03 -11.89
C ILE A 74 -27.14 -46.67 -12.15
N TRP A 75 -27.83 -46.49 -13.29
CA TRP A 75 -28.54 -45.26 -13.59
C TRP A 75 -29.63 -44.92 -12.56
N LEU A 76 -30.45 -45.88 -12.18
CA LEU A 76 -31.45 -45.69 -11.17
C LEU A 76 -30.84 -45.30 -9.83
N SER A 77 -29.79 -46.00 -9.37
CA SER A 77 -29.08 -45.66 -8.14
C SER A 77 -28.43 -44.29 -8.22
N LEU A 78 -27.94 -43.82 -9.38
CA LEU A 78 -27.42 -42.47 -9.58
C LEU A 78 -28.56 -41.44 -9.43
N MET A 79 -29.72 -41.71 -10.02
CA MET A 79 -30.88 -40.80 -9.87
C MET A 79 -31.33 -40.67 -8.40
N HIS A 80 -31.37 -41.77 -7.63
CA HIS A 80 -31.66 -41.74 -6.21
C HIS A 80 -30.60 -40.99 -5.39
N ALA A 81 -29.35 -41.05 -5.78
CA ALA A 81 -28.27 -40.28 -5.12
C ALA A 81 -28.35 -38.78 -5.41
N LEU A 82 -28.82 -38.38 -6.61
CA LEU A 82 -28.89 -36.97 -7.04
C LEU A 82 -30.21 -36.30 -6.69
N ASP A 83 -31.32 -37.02 -6.82
CA ASP A 83 -32.68 -36.49 -6.57
C ASP A 83 -33.42 -37.32 -5.50
N PRO A 84 -33.59 -36.78 -4.30
CA PRO A 84 -34.38 -37.43 -3.24
C PRO A 84 -35.84 -37.69 -3.63
N GLY A 85 -36.40 -36.98 -4.60
CA GLY A 85 -37.77 -37.15 -5.07
C GLY A 85 -38.00 -38.46 -5.80
N THR A 86 -36.98 -39.13 -6.33
CA THR A 86 -37.10 -40.40 -7.04
C THR A 86 -37.60 -41.54 -6.17
N ILE A 87 -37.43 -41.50 -4.85
CA ILE A 87 -37.99 -42.47 -3.88
C ILE A 87 -39.52 -42.59 -3.98
N THR A 88 -40.23 -41.54 -4.36
CA THR A 88 -41.69 -41.52 -4.48
C THR A 88 -42.21 -42.26 -5.70
N THR A 89 -41.38 -42.58 -6.66
CA THR A 89 -41.69 -43.31 -7.90
C THR A 89 -41.50 -44.82 -7.76
N ASP A 90 -40.83 -45.26 -6.70
CA ASP A 90 -40.59 -46.69 -6.45
C ASP A 90 -41.86 -47.40 -6.01
N THR A 91 -42.15 -48.56 -6.63
CA THR A 91 -43.20 -49.42 -6.20
C THR A 91 -42.77 -50.26 -5.00
N LEU A 92 -43.67 -50.50 -4.01
CA LEU A 92 -43.37 -51.27 -2.81
C LEU A 92 -43.32 -52.80 -3.06
N ASP A 93 -43.29 -53.22 -4.32
CA ASP A 93 -43.27 -54.66 -4.67
C ASP A 93 -41.94 -55.34 -4.33
N ASN A 94 -40.87 -54.56 -4.23
CA ASN A 94 -39.53 -55.07 -3.87
C ASN A 94 -38.98 -54.26 -2.67
N ILE A 95 -39.41 -54.57 -1.47
CA ILE A 95 -39.02 -53.89 -0.22
C ILE A 95 -37.50 -53.80 -0.01
N PRO A 96 -36.68 -54.87 -0.26
CA PRO A 96 -35.23 -54.79 -0.13
C PRO A 96 -34.59 -53.77 -1.09
N TYR A 97 -35.11 -53.64 -2.30
CA TYR A 97 -34.66 -52.64 -3.28
C TYR A 97 -34.98 -51.20 -2.79
N VAL A 98 -36.21 -50.98 -2.37
CA VAL A 98 -36.63 -49.65 -1.87
C VAL A 98 -35.82 -49.24 -0.64
N ALA A 99 -35.54 -50.19 0.29
CA ALA A 99 -34.70 -49.93 1.46
C ALA A 99 -33.26 -49.58 1.06
N LEU A 100 -32.67 -50.28 0.07
CA LEU A 100 -31.35 -49.98 -0.45
C LEU A 100 -31.31 -48.57 -1.08
N GLN A 101 -32.26 -48.26 -1.95
CA GLN A 101 -32.32 -46.94 -2.61
C GLN A 101 -32.59 -45.84 -1.59
N GLY A 102 -33.35 -46.08 -0.54
CA GLY A 102 -33.51 -45.15 0.60
C GLY A 102 -32.17 -44.80 1.26
N ILE A 103 -31.29 -45.81 1.46
CA ILE A 103 -29.93 -45.56 1.99
C ILE A 103 -29.10 -44.74 1.00
N VAL A 104 -29.17 -45.05 -0.28
CA VAL A 104 -28.46 -44.30 -1.35
C VAL A 104 -28.90 -42.85 -1.33
N THR A 105 -30.19 -42.59 -1.24
CA THR A 105 -30.74 -41.22 -1.19
C THR A 105 -30.25 -40.44 0.04
N VAL A 106 -30.25 -41.08 1.24
CA VAL A 106 -29.71 -40.42 2.43
C VAL A 106 -28.22 -40.12 2.28
N CYS A 107 -27.44 -41.06 1.72
CA CYS A 107 -26.03 -40.82 1.40
C CYS A 107 -25.87 -39.67 0.41
N GLY A 108 -26.71 -39.60 -0.65
CA GLY A 108 -26.72 -38.53 -1.64
C GLY A 108 -26.98 -37.15 -1.00
N ILE A 109 -27.96 -37.03 -0.13
CA ILE A 109 -28.28 -35.80 0.62
C ILE A 109 -27.09 -35.34 1.46
N LEU A 110 -26.44 -36.27 2.20
CA LEU A 110 -25.27 -35.95 3.00
C LEU A 110 -24.10 -35.48 2.14
N ILE A 111 -23.83 -36.18 1.02
CA ILE A 111 -22.76 -35.81 0.08
C ILE A 111 -23.03 -34.44 -0.54
N SER A 112 -24.26 -34.15 -0.96
CA SER A 112 -24.65 -32.84 -1.53
C SER A 112 -24.47 -31.72 -0.50
N SER A 113 -24.84 -31.98 0.76
CA SER A 113 -24.66 -31.01 1.86
C SER A 113 -23.17 -30.71 2.10
N VAL A 114 -22.31 -31.74 2.09
CA VAL A 114 -20.85 -31.56 2.19
C VAL A 114 -20.29 -30.80 0.99
N LEU A 115 -20.76 -31.09 -0.21
CA LEU A 115 -20.34 -30.41 -1.44
C LEU A 115 -20.66 -28.90 -1.38
N ILE A 116 -21.88 -28.55 -0.94
CA ILE A 116 -22.28 -27.14 -0.76
C ILE A 116 -21.35 -26.46 0.25
N GLY A 117 -21.04 -27.11 1.38
CA GLY A 117 -20.12 -26.59 2.39
C GLY A 117 -18.69 -26.36 1.85
N ILE A 118 -18.16 -27.28 1.04
CA ILE A 118 -16.84 -27.13 0.41
C ILE A 118 -16.82 -25.98 -0.58
N ILE A 119 -17.85 -25.85 -1.41
CA ILE A 119 -17.96 -24.75 -2.38
C ILE A 119 -18.08 -23.40 -1.67
N SER A 120 -18.94 -23.31 -0.64
CA SER A 120 -19.13 -22.10 0.15
C SER A 120 -17.83 -21.65 0.82
N SER A 121 -17.12 -22.57 1.50
CA SER A 121 -15.82 -22.28 2.12
C SER A 121 -14.75 -21.90 1.11
N GLY A 122 -14.77 -22.51 -0.08
CA GLY A 122 -13.85 -22.17 -1.18
C GLY A 122 -14.10 -20.78 -1.75
N LEU A 123 -15.38 -20.38 -1.85
CA LEU A 123 -15.76 -19.03 -2.30
C LEU A 123 -15.39 -17.99 -1.24
N GLU A 124 -15.69 -18.27 0.02
CA GLU A 124 -15.35 -17.37 1.14
C GLU A 124 -13.83 -17.09 1.21
N ARG A 125 -13.00 -18.14 1.06
CA ARG A 125 -11.53 -17.96 0.97
C ARG A 125 -11.11 -17.06 -0.20
N LYS A 126 -11.72 -17.21 -1.36
CA LYS A 126 -11.44 -16.35 -2.53
C LYS A 126 -11.87 -14.91 -2.26
N LEU A 127 -13.06 -14.71 -1.69
CA LEU A 127 -13.54 -13.37 -1.33
C LEU A 127 -12.63 -12.71 -0.29
N THR A 128 -12.22 -13.44 0.75
CA THR A 128 -11.27 -12.95 1.77
C THR A 128 -9.93 -12.57 1.14
N ASN A 129 -9.39 -13.38 0.21
CA ASN A 129 -8.15 -13.04 -0.47
C ASN A 129 -8.28 -11.79 -1.37
N LEU A 130 -9.43 -11.59 -2.03
CA LEU A 130 -9.71 -10.37 -2.78
C LEU A 130 -9.83 -9.15 -1.85
N ARG A 131 -10.50 -9.32 -0.70
CA ARG A 131 -10.60 -8.28 0.33
C ARG A 131 -9.25 -7.90 0.95
N LYS A 132 -8.31 -8.84 1.06
CA LYS A 132 -6.93 -8.58 1.53
C LYS A 132 -6.09 -7.74 0.56
N GLY A 133 -6.58 -7.38 -0.61
CA GLY A 133 -5.85 -6.54 -1.55
C GLY A 133 -4.55 -7.16 -2.08
N THR A 134 -4.60 -8.44 -2.44
CA THR A 134 -3.41 -9.18 -2.93
C THR A 134 -3.08 -8.97 -4.40
N SER A 135 -3.94 -8.25 -5.14
CA SER A 135 -3.70 -7.94 -6.56
C SER A 135 -2.64 -6.86 -6.72
N VAL A 136 -1.85 -6.95 -7.78
CA VAL A 136 -0.89 -5.91 -8.18
C VAL A 136 -1.63 -4.64 -8.61
N VAL A 137 -1.12 -3.49 -8.25
CA VAL A 137 -1.57 -2.19 -8.75
C VAL A 137 -1.06 -2.04 -10.18
N ILE A 138 -1.92 -1.62 -11.10
CA ILE A 138 -1.58 -1.48 -12.53
C ILE A 138 -1.50 -0.02 -12.98
N GLU A 139 -1.54 0.90 -12.03
CA GLU A 139 -1.50 2.34 -12.27
C GLU A 139 -0.06 2.80 -12.54
N ASP A 140 0.08 3.82 -13.37
CA ASP A 140 1.34 4.52 -13.63
C ASP A 140 1.27 5.95 -13.09
N GLY A 141 2.39 6.48 -12.61
CA GLY A 141 2.47 7.86 -12.12
C GLY A 141 1.68 8.11 -10.81
N HIS A 142 1.34 7.06 -10.07
CA HIS A 142 0.64 7.16 -8.79
C HIS A 142 1.60 7.50 -7.64
N THR A 143 1.05 8.00 -6.53
CA THR A 143 1.78 8.22 -5.28
C THR A 143 1.61 7.01 -4.36
N VAL A 144 2.70 6.49 -3.79
CA VAL A 144 2.68 5.40 -2.82
C VAL A 144 2.95 5.94 -1.42
N ILE A 145 2.06 5.66 -0.46
CA ILE A 145 2.25 6.01 0.95
C ILE A 145 2.50 4.72 1.73
N LEU A 146 3.66 4.62 2.35
CA LEU A 146 4.11 3.49 3.15
C LEU A 146 3.95 3.79 4.64
N GLY A 147 2.94 3.24 5.25
CA GLY A 147 2.54 3.43 6.65
C GLY A 147 1.10 3.93 6.76
N PHE A 148 0.34 3.33 7.67
CA PHE A 148 -1.05 3.66 7.98
C PHE A 148 -1.16 4.17 9.42
N ASN A 149 -1.21 5.50 9.58
CA ASN A 149 -1.30 6.18 10.87
C ASN A 149 -2.12 7.48 10.75
N ASP A 150 -2.28 8.24 11.83
CA ASP A 150 -3.12 9.44 11.84
C ASP A 150 -2.65 10.56 10.88
N ASN A 151 -1.35 10.65 10.59
CA ASN A 151 -0.83 11.63 9.63
C ASN A 151 -1.27 11.35 8.19
N LEU A 152 -1.64 10.08 7.89
CA LEU A 152 -2.11 9.67 6.57
C LEU A 152 -3.26 10.52 6.08
N TYR A 153 -4.17 10.89 6.95
CA TYR A 153 -5.37 11.65 6.56
C TYR A 153 -5.02 13.06 6.07
N THR A 154 -4.02 13.70 6.69
CA THR A 154 -3.51 14.99 6.21
C THR A 154 -2.85 14.83 4.84
N LEU A 155 -1.98 13.81 4.68
CA LEU A 155 -1.33 13.54 3.39
C LEU A 155 -2.34 13.25 2.28
N ILE A 156 -3.39 12.48 2.57
CA ILE A 156 -4.45 12.20 1.59
C ILE A 156 -5.20 13.48 1.21
N ASN A 157 -5.52 14.34 2.18
CA ASN A 157 -6.20 15.61 1.91
C ASN A 157 -5.41 16.47 0.94
N GLU A 158 -4.13 16.69 1.24
CA GLU A 158 -3.23 17.47 0.39
C GLU A 158 -3.08 16.86 -1.00
N LEU A 159 -2.89 15.53 -1.09
CA LEU A 159 -2.74 14.85 -2.38
C LEU A 159 -4.04 14.84 -3.20
N ILE A 160 -5.22 14.89 -2.58
CA ILE A 160 -6.50 15.09 -3.30
C ILE A 160 -6.53 16.47 -3.93
N GLY A 161 -6.08 17.51 -3.22
CA GLY A 161 -5.92 18.87 -3.75
C GLY A 161 -4.93 18.88 -4.92
N ALA A 162 -3.72 18.40 -4.71
CA ALA A 162 -2.66 18.32 -5.74
C ALA A 162 -3.05 17.53 -7.01
N ASN A 163 -3.98 16.60 -6.90
CA ASN A 163 -4.45 15.80 -8.05
C ASN A 163 -5.72 16.37 -8.71
N GLU A 164 -6.27 17.48 -8.25
CA GLU A 164 -7.55 17.99 -8.75
C GLU A 164 -7.54 18.25 -10.27
N ASN A 165 -6.41 18.73 -10.77
CA ASN A 165 -6.16 19.00 -12.18
C ASN A 165 -5.78 17.74 -12.99
N GLN A 166 -5.57 16.59 -12.34
CA GLN A 166 -5.22 15.32 -12.98
C GLN A 166 -6.47 14.45 -13.20
N LYS A 167 -6.62 13.90 -14.41
CA LYS A 167 -7.80 13.08 -14.76
C LYS A 167 -7.83 11.73 -14.07
N ASP A 168 -6.68 11.17 -13.73
CA ASP A 168 -6.51 9.80 -13.23
C ASP A 168 -5.58 9.76 -12.00
N GLY A 169 -5.74 10.72 -11.06
CA GLY A 169 -4.98 10.75 -9.81
C GLY A 169 -5.15 9.44 -9.03
N CYS A 170 -4.07 8.84 -8.56
CA CYS A 170 -4.11 7.61 -7.78
C CYS A 170 -3.14 7.66 -6.59
N ILE A 171 -3.64 7.27 -5.42
CA ILE A 171 -2.86 7.11 -4.20
C ILE A 171 -2.93 5.65 -3.78
N VAL A 172 -1.78 5.02 -3.56
CA VAL A 172 -1.67 3.66 -3.04
C VAL A 172 -1.20 3.72 -1.59
N VAL A 173 -2.01 3.22 -0.67
CA VAL A 173 -1.70 3.19 0.76
C VAL A 173 -1.32 1.79 1.19
N VAL A 174 -0.21 1.65 1.89
CA VAL A 174 0.28 0.38 2.45
C VAL A 174 0.24 0.45 3.97
N GLY A 175 -0.38 -0.54 4.61
CA GLY A 175 -0.44 -0.68 6.06
C GLY A 175 -0.48 -2.14 6.48
N GLU A 176 -0.16 -2.43 7.73
CA GLU A 176 -0.21 -3.79 8.29
C GLU A 176 -1.65 -4.22 8.62
N GLU A 177 -2.58 -3.28 8.68
CA GLU A 177 -4.01 -3.51 8.89
C GLU A 177 -4.64 -4.25 7.71
N GLU A 178 -5.80 -4.86 7.95
CA GLU A 178 -6.59 -5.45 6.89
C GLU A 178 -7.09 -4.36 5.92
N LYS A 179 -7.01 -4.66 4.62
CA LYS A 179 -7.42 -3.71 3.56
C LYS A 179 -8.81 -3.11 3.80
N GLU A 180 -9.78 -3.94 4.21
CA GLU A 180 -11.17 -3.52 4.45
C GLU A 180 -11.24 -2.47 5.57
N VAL A 181 -10.44 -2.64 6.63
CA VAL A 181 -10.35 -1.67 7.74
C VAL A 181 -9.78 -0.33 7.28
N MET A 182 -8.72 -0.38 6.46
CA MET A 182 -8.11 0.83 5.88
C MET A 182 -9.06 1.53 4.91
N ASP A 183 -9.69 0.79 4.01
CA ASP A 183 -10.67 1.33 3.06
C ASP A 183 -11.84 2.02 3.79
N ASP A 184 -12.41 1.38 4.80
CA ASP A 184 -13.53 1.92 5.58
C ASP A 184 -13.13 3.18 6.37
N ALA A 185 -11.94 3.19 6.98
CA ALA A 185 -11.42 4.33 7.72
C ALA A 185 -11.18 5.55 6.81
N ILE A 186 -10.64 5.33 5.61
CA ILE A 186 -10.42 6.39 4.62
C ILE A 186 -11.76 6.88 4.07
N ALA A 187 -12.67 5.98 3.68
CA ALA A 187 -13.97 6.34 3.14
C ALA A 187 -14.85 7.12 4.14
N ALA A 188 -14.75 6.79 5.44
CA ALA A 188 -15.44 7.53 6.50
C ALA A 188 -14.95 8.98 6.63
N ARG A 189 -13.67 9.24 6.33
CA ARG A 189 -13.06 10.57 6.45
C ARG A 189 -13.16 11.38 5.16
N PHE A 190 -13.06 10.70 4.01
CA PHE A 190 -13.11 11.28 2.67
C PHE A 190 -14.23 10.66 1.85
N PRO A 191 -15.49 11.11 2.04
CA PRO A 191 -16.63 10.60 1.28
C PRO A 191 -16.58 11.02 -0.20
N ASP A 192 -15.84 12.08 -0.51
CA ASP A 192 -15.56 12.56 -1.86
C ASP A 192 -14.06 12.77 -2.03
N THR A 193 -13.46 12.05 -2.95
CA THR A 193 -12.03 12.12 -3.28
C THR A 193 -11.78 12.81 -4.64
N LYS A 194 -12.77 13.55 -5.15
CA LYS A 194 -12.72 14.26 -6.44
C LYS A 194 -12.25 13.31 -7.57
N THR A 195 -11.16 13.66 -8.24
CA THR A 195 -10.55 12.88 -9.32
C THR A 195 -9.59 11.78 -8.83
N THR A 196 -9.28 11.74 -7.53
CA THR A 196 -8.27 10.85 -6.97
C THR A 196 -8.86 9.52 -6.53
N ARG A 197 -8.30 8.42 -7.02
CA ARG A 197 -8.62 7.08 -6.57
C ARG A 197 -7.65 6.62 -5.48
N ILE A 198 -8.16 6.07 -4.38
CA ILE A 198 -7.34 5.55 -3.27
C ILE A 198 -7.42 4.03 -3.27
N ILE A 199 -6.25 3.36 -3.20
CA ILE A 199 -6.11 1.92 -3.24
C ILE A 199 -5.31 1.45 -2.03
N CYS A 200 -5.91 0.68 -1.13
CA CYS A 200 -5.21 0.11 0.02
C CYS A 200 -4.60 -1.27 -0.29
N ARG A 201 -3.43 -1.53 0.29
CA ARG A 201 -2.73 -2.81 0.26
C ARG A 201 -2.28 -3.19 1.66
N SER A 202 -2.68 -4.40 2.10
CA SER A 202 -2.31 -4.93 3.40
C SER A 202 -0.97 -5.66 3.32
N GLY A 203 -0.04 -5.32 4.21
CA GLY A 203 1.26 -5.94 4.34
C GLY A 203 2.31 -5.00 4.88
N SER A 204 3.47 -5.54 5.27
CA SER A 204 4.56 -4.73 5.78
C SER A 204 5.30 -3.99 4.66
N PRO A 205 5.48 -2.66 4.78
CA PRO A 205 6.24 -1.87 3.79
C PRO A 205 7.70 -2.32 3.61
N CYS A 206 8.23 -3.11 4.55
CA CYS A 206 9.59 -3.65 4.47
C CYS A 206 9.70 -4.90 3.55
N GLU A 207 8.60 -5.46 3.10
CA GLU A 207 8.60 -6.70 2.31
C GLU A 207 8.65 -6.42 0.81
N PRO A 208 9.65 -6.94 0.05
CA PRO A 208 9.79 -6.65 -1.38
C PRO A 208 8.56 -7.00 -2.21
N HIS A 209 7.85 -8.08 -1.85
CA HIS A 209 6.66 -8.50 -2.58
C HIS A 209 5.46 -7.54 -2.37
N ILE A 210 5.43 -6.76 -1.29
CA ILE A 210 4.44 -5.70 -1.06
C ILE A 210 4.79 -4.49 -1.92
N LEU A 211 6.06 -4.09 -1.98
CA LEU A 211 6.53 -3.01 -2.87
C LEU A 211 6.22 -3.32 -4.34
N GLU A 212 6.45 -4.58 -4.77
CA GLU A 212 6.08 -5.05 -6.11
C GLU A 212 4.56 -4.99 -6.36
N ARG A 213 3.74 -5.35 -5.37
CA ARG A 213 2.27 -5.23 -5.49
C ARG A 213 1.78 -3.80 -5.64
N CYS A 214 2.52 -2.86 -5.10
CA CYS A 214 2.20 -1.44 -5.18
C CYS A 214 2.76 -0.79 -6.44
N SER A 215 3.47 -1.54 -7.29
CA SER A 215 4.12 -1.04 -8.51
C SER A 215 4.97 0.21 -8.25
N VAL A 216 5.82 0.12 -7.21
CA VAL A 216 6.70 1.24 -6.82
C VAL A 216 7.59 1.69 -8.00
N GLU A 217 7.92 0.77 -8.89
CA GLU A 217 8.72 1.02 -10.09
C GLU A 217 8.09 1.99 -11.10
N THR A 218 6.76 2.11 -11.11
CA THR A 218 6.02 3.02 -12.00
C THR A 218 5.38 4.18 -11.24
N SER A 219 5.66 4.29 -9.93
CA SER A 219 5.13 5.39 -9.13
C SER A 219 5.83 6.71 -9.43
N LYS A 220 5.10 7.82 -9.30
CA LYS A 220 5.60 9.19 -9.38
C LYS A 220 6.44 9.54 -8.15
N SER A 221 5.99 9.11 -6.97
CA SER A 221 6.62 9.42 -5.68
C SER A 221 6.26 8.40 -4.62
N VAL A 222 7.13 8.26 -3.62
CA VAL A 222 6.91 7.40 -2.45
C VAL A 222 7.05 8.23 -1.18
N ILE A 223 6.06 8.15 -0.30
CA ILE A 223 6.07 8.82 1.00
C ILE A 223 6.14 7.75 2.09
N ILE A 224 7.16 7.85 2.95
CA ILE A 224 7.28 6.98 4.13
C ILE A 224 6.62 7.69 5.30
N ASN A 225 5.49 7.15 5.74
CA ASN A 225 4.63 7.72 6.76
C ASN A 225 4.66 6.87 8.04
N GLU A 226 5.76 6.95 8.78
CA GLU A 226 5.95 6.23 10.03
C GLU A 226 6.35 7.18 11.15
N TYR A 227 5.90 6.90 12.39
CA TYR A 227 6.27 7.68 13.57
C TYR A 227 7.64 7.31 14.13
N ASP A 228 8.05 6.04 13.94
CA ASP A 228 9.28 5.48 14.49
C ASP A 228 10.43 5.59 13.50
N ASP A 229 11.45 6.39 13.81
CA ASP A 229 12.60 6.57 12.94
C ASP A 229 13.32 5.26 12.55
N PRO A 230 13.57 4.30 13.49
CA PRO A 230 14.09 2.98 13.14
C PRO A 230 13.24 2.22 12.10
N GLN A 231 11.93 2.32 12.18
CA GLN A 231 11.03 1.69 11.20
C GLN A 231 11.11 2.42 9.85
N SER A 232 11.12 3.74 9.85
CA SER A 232 11.35 4.55 8.65
C SER A 232 12.65 4.16 7.95
N ILE A 233 13.76 4.01 8.70
CA ILE A 233 15.06 3.60 8.14
C ILE A 233 15.02 2.19 7.55
N LYS A 234 14.30 1.24 8.18
CA LYS A 234 14.11 -0.10 7.62
C LYS A 234 13.36 -0.06 6.29
N ILE A 235 12.32 0.77 6.18
CA ILE A 235 11.57 0.94 4.92
C ILE A 235 12.47 1.56 3.84
N ILE A 236 13.28 2.57 4.19
CA ILE A 236 14.28 3.15 3.28
C ILE A 236 15.22 2.07 2.74
N LEU A 237 15.78 1.24 3.61
CA LEU A 237 16.66 0.14 3.22
C LEU A 237 15.95 -0.88 2.32
N ALA A 238 14.71 -1.21 2.63
CA ALA A 238 13.91 -2.12 1.81
C ALA A 238 13.64 -1.56 0.41
N LEU A 239 13.27 -0.27 0.30
CA LEU A 239 13.09 0.43 -0.97
C LEU A 239 14.39 0.50 -1.78
N THR A 240 15.49 0.91 -1.15
CA THR A 240 16.79 1.01 -1.80
C THR A 240 17.25 -0.35 -2.32
N SER A 241 17.08 -1.42 -1.52
CA SER A 241 17.40 -2.78 -1.94
C SER A 241 16.50 -3.24 -3.08
N TYR A 242 15.20 -2.99 -3.00
CA TYR A 242 14.24 -3.35 -4.04
C TYR A 242 14.57 -2.69 -5.38
N ILE A 243 14.88 -1.39 -5.37
CA ILE A 243 15.26 -0.64 -6.57
C ILE A 243 16.53 -1.23 -7.21
N LYS A 244 17.53 -1.58 -6.39
CA LYS A 244 18.78 -2.21 -6.85
C LYS A 244 18.54 -3.61 -7.43
N ASP A 245 17.79 -4.45 -6.74
CA ASP A 245 17.53 -5.83 -7.15
C ASP A 245 16.77 -5.91 -8.49
N LYS A 246 15.92 -4.94 -8.76
CA LYS A 246 15.16 -4.83 -10.02
C LYS A 246 15.95 -4.09 -11.13
N GLU A 247 17.17 -3.61 -10.85
CA GLU A 247 17.98 -2.80 -11.78
C GLU A 247 17.17 -1.60 -12.34
N LEU A 248 16.31 -1.02 -11.51
CA LEU A 248 15.44 0.07 -11.93
C LEU A 248 16.27 1.31 -12.22
N THR A 249 16.34 1.67 -13.49
CA THR A 249 17.04 2.87 -13.98
C THR A 249 16.14 4.11 -13.96
N HIS A 250 15.10 4.15 -13.12
CA HIS A 250 14.25 5.33 -12.99
C HIS A 250 15.04 6.42 -12.23
N PRO A 251 15.63 7.39 -12.92
CA PRO A 251 16.52 8.39 -12.29
C PRO A 251 15.75 9.30 -11.34
N ASP A 252 14.44 9.47 -11.56
CA ASP A 252 13.60 10.45 -10.89
C ASP A 252 12.73 9.86 -9.77
N LEU A 253 12.92 8.59 -9.40
CA LEU A 253 12.21 8.00 -8.28
C LEU A 253 12.89 8.40 -6.96
N TYR A 254 12.31 9.39 -6.29
CA TYR A 254 12.67 9.82 -4.95
C TYR A 254 11.60 9.36 -3.95
N TYR A 255 12.02 9.17 -2.70
CA TYR A 255 11.10 8.92 -1.60
C TYR A 255 11.34 9.90 -0.47
N THR A 256 10.24 10.43 0.08
CA THR A 256 10.25 11.42 1.15
C THR A 256 9.97 10.76 2.48
N VAL A 257 10.70 11.17 3.52
CA VAL A 257 10.56 10.66 4.87
C VAL A 257 10.77 11.76 5.89
N ALA A 258 9.93 11.80 6.92
CA ALA A 258 10.15 12.63 8.10
C ALA A 258 10.92 11.83 9.15
N ILE A 259 11.99 12.43 9.68
CA ILE A 259 12.81 11.88 10.79
C ILE A 259 12.73 12.84 11.96
N ASN A 260 12.49 12.30 13.15
CA ASN A 260 12.25 13.10 14.35
C ASN A 260 13.51 13.32 15.19
N ASP A 261 14.45 12.37 15.22
CA ASP A 261 15.68 12.46 15.97
C ASP A 261 16.85 12.85 15.05
N ALA A 262 17.56 13.93 15.42
CA ALA A 262 18.75 14.40 14.71
C ALA A 262 19.83 13.32 14.50
N GLN A 263 19.95 12.38 15.45
CA GLN A 263 20.92 11.27 15.37
C GLN A 263 20.61 10.29 14.24
N ASN A 264 19.34 10.19 13.85
CA ASN A 264 18.87 9.28 12.82
C ASN A 264 18.88 9.88 11.40
N VAL A 265 18.96 11.20 11.27
CA VAL A 265 18.92 11.90 9.97
C VAL A 265 20.02 11.41 9.03
N GLU A 266 21.25 11.34 9.50
CA GLU A 266 22.39 10.91 8.69
C GLU A 266 22.28 9.41 8.32
N ALA A 267 21.80 8.57 9.25
CA ALA A 267 21.54 7.17 8.97
C ALA A 267 20.47 6.98 7.89
N ALA A 268 19.40 7.77 7.92
CA ALA A 268 18.35 7.76 6.90
C ALA A 268 18.89 8.20 5.53
N ARG A 269 19.71 9.24 5.46
CA ARG A 269 20.36 9.70 4.21
C ARG A 269 21.28 8.65 3.61
N ILE A 270 22.12 8.03 4.45
CA ILE A 270 23.02 6.95 4.01
C ILE A 270 22.21 5.75 3.51
N ALA A 271 21.16 5.36 4.24
CA ALA A 271 20.28 4.26 3.83
C ALA A 271 19.60 4.52 2.47
N GLY A 272 19.29 5.76 2.17
CA GLY A 272 18.63 6.19 0.93
C GLY A 272 19.55 6.33 -0.28
N GLU A 273 20.87 6.33 -0.08
CA GLU A 273 21.87 6.45 -1.16
C GLU A 273 21.61 7.60 -2.16
N GLY A 274 21.16 8.75 -1.64
CA GLY A 274 20.87 9.95 -2.41
C GLY A 274 19.47 9.99 -3.04
N ARG A 275 18.62 8.99 -2.82
CA ARG A 275 17.21 8.95 -3.28
C ARG A 275 16.21 9.33 -2.19
N ALA A 276 16.63 9.37 -0.92
CA ALA A 276 15.79 9.76 0.21
C ALA A 276 15.87 11.26 0.45
N GLU A 277 14.75 11.94 0.25
CA GLU A 277 14.54 13.30 0.73
C GLU A 277 14.14 13.24 2.22
N VAL A 278 15.13 13.48 3.07
CA VAL A 278 14.98 13.37 4.53
C VAL A 278 14.62 14.73 5.13
N ILE A 279 13.41 14.84 5.65
CA ILE A 279 12.91 16.02 6.36
C ILE A 279 13.18 15.81 7.85
N PHE A 280 14.00 16.68 8.47
CA PHE A 280 14.14 16.69 9.92
C PHE A 280 12.99 17.49 10.54
N ALA A 281 11.90 16.78 10.88
CA ALA A 281 10.63 17.38 11.28
C ALA A 281 10.76 18.28 12.52
N ASN A 282 11.45 17.84 13.56
CA ASN A 282 11.61 18.60 14.79
C ASN A 282 12.42 19.89 14.60
N ASP A 283 13.40 19.92 13.71
CA ASP A 283 14.15 21.14 13.38
C ASP A 283 13.25 22.11 12.62
N ALA A 284 12.53 21.65 11.60
CA ALA A 284 11.60 22.48 10.84
C ALA A 284 10.52 23.11 11.73
N ILE A 285 9.88 22.32 12.59
CA ILE A 285 8.87 22.81 13.53
C ILE A 285 9.48 23.82 14.53
N SER A 286 10.69 23.55 15.03
CA SER A 286 11.38 24.45 15.97
C SER A 286 11.65 25.83 15.37
N ARG A 287 12.06 25.88 14.09
CA ARG A 287 12.27 27.11 13.33
C ARG A 287 10.97 27.86 13.13
N ILE A 288 9.90 27.18 12.73
CA ILE A 288 8.56 27.75 12.57
C ILE A 288 8.10 28.39 13.88
N ILE A 289 8.26 27.70 15.02
CA ILE A 289 7.89 28.22 16.35
C ILE A 289 8.71 29.47 16.69
N ALA A 290 10.04 29.44 16.50
CA ALA A 290 10.92 30.57 16.80
C ALA A 290 10.56 31.82 15.98
N HIS A 291 10.38 31.65 14.68
CA HIS A 291 10.02 32.74 13.77
C HIS A 291 8.63 33.30 14.04
N THR A 292 7.63 32.42 14.29
CA THR A 292 6.26 32.83 14.61
C THR A 292 6.18 33.59 15.94
N CYS A 293 7.02 33.20 16.92
CA CYS A 293 7.10 33.91 18.20
C CYS A 293 7.56 35.37 18.00
N ARG A 294 8.51 35.63 17.11
CA ARG A 294 9.01 36.99 16.80
C ARG A 294 8.09 37.77 15.88
N GLN A 295 7.34 37.09 15.02
CA GLN A 295 6.50 37.73 14.01
C GLN A 295 5.09 37.11 14.02
N PRO A 296 4.14 37.70 14.81
CA PRO A 296 2.77 37.23 14.84
C PRO A 296 2.12 37.24 13.46
N GLY A 297 1.40 36.15 13.12
CA GLY A 297 0.78 35.95 11.80
C GLY A 297 1.62 35.14 10.80
N LEU A 298 2.92 34.98 11.03
CA LEU A 298 3.77 34.21 10.12
C LEU A 298 3.33 32.74 9.99
N SER A 299 2.77 32.16 11.05
CA SER A 299 2.24 30.78 10.96
C SER A 299 1.13 30.64 9.92
N GLN A 300 0.30 31.66 9.74
CA GLN A 300 -0.77 31.63 8.72
C GLN A 300 -0.16 31.68 7.31
N VAL A 301 0.86 32.52 7.10
CA VAL A 301 1.57 32.58 5.82
C VAL A 301 2.25 31.25 5.49
N LEU A 302 2.86 30.58 6.49
CA LEU A 302 3.51 29.29 6.26
C LEU A 302 2.49 28.16 5.98
N VAL A 303 1.32 28.21 6.63
CA VAL A 303 0.25 27.24 6.33
C VAL A 303 -0.24 27.42 4.90
N GLU A 304 -0.48 28.67 4.47
CA GLU A 304 -0.87 29.00 3.09
C GLU A 304 0.14 28.50 2.06
N LEU A 305 1.44 28.69 2.31
CA LEU A 305 2.51 28.22 1.42
C LEU A 305 2.66 26.67 1.36
N PHE A 306 2.05 25.95 2.28
CA PHE A 306 2.07 24.49 2.34
C PHE A 306 0.74 23.85 1.97
N ASP A 307 -0.30 24.63 1.71
CA ASP A 307 -1.63 24.18 1.32
C ASP A 307 -1.72 24.17 -0.22
N TYR A 308 -2.18 23.07 -0.80
CA TYR A 308 -2.42 22.96 -2.24
C TYR A 308 -3.70 23.70 -2.74
N ASP A 309 -4.45 24.34 -1.85
CA ASP A 309 -5.64 25.13 -2.22
C ASP A 309 -5.32 26.63 -2.43
N GLY A 310 -4.02 27.02 -2.38
CA GLY A 310 -3.51 28.38 -2.53
C GLY A 310 -2.39 28.50 -3.55
N ASP A 311 -1.66 29.64 -3.48
CA ASP A 311 -0.45 29.82 -4.29
C ASP A 311 0.68 28.89 -3.81
N GLU A 312 1.35 28.18 -4.73
CA GLU A 312 2.39 27.22 -4.44
C GLU A 312 3.75 27.62 -5.00
N LEU A 313 4.82 27.00 -4.50
CA LEU A 313 6.19 27.21 -4.97
C LEU A 313 6.57 26.21 -6.05
N TYR A 314 6.78 26.70 -7.28
CA TYR A 314 7.22 25.91 -8.42
C TYR A 314 8.65 26.22 -8.87
N PHE A 315 9.28 25.27 -9.55
CA PHE A 315 10.63 25.40 -10.11
C PHE A 315 10.56 25.47 -11.64
N GLU A 316 10.47 26.68 -12.18
CA GLU A 316 10.18 26.94 -13.58
C GLU A 316 11.41 27.22 -14.45
N ASP A 317 11.46 26.62 -15.64
CA ASP A 317 12.47 26.90 -16.67
C ASP A 317 11.95 28.00 -17.61
N VAL A 318 12.22 29.27 -17.26
CA VAL A 318 11.73 30.43 -18.02
C VAL A 318 12.80 30.89 -18.99
N LYS A 319 12.80 30.34 -20.21
CA LYS A 319 13.80 30.59 -21.26
C LYS A 319 13.89 32.06 -21.70
N GLU A 320 12.76 32.76 -21.64
CA GLU A 320 12.64 34.17 -22.02
C GLU A 320 13.43 35.12 -21.09
N LEU A 321 13.73 34.68 -19.90
CA LEU A 321 14.43 35.48 -18.89
C LEU A 321 15.92 35.13 -18.77
N GLN A 322 16.43 34.18 -19.55
CA GLN A 322 17.83 33.82 -19.56
C GLN A 322 18.69 35.02 -20.08
N GLY A 323 19.74 35.32 -19.34
CA GLY A 323 20.62 36.45 -19.61
C GLY A 323 20.21 37.75 -18.91
N LEU A 324 19.03 37.82 -18.32
CA LEU A 324 18.64 38.95 -17.46
C LEU A 324 19.21 38.77 -16.04
N THR A 325 19.33 39.88 -15.34
CA THR A 325 19.66 39.86 -13.91
C THR A 325 18.43 39.48 -13.06
N PHE A 326 18.64 38.94 -11.86
CA PHE A 326 17.55 38.64 -10.93
C PHE A 326 16.65 39.85 -10.66
N ARG A 327 17.25 41.08 -10.57
CA ARG A 327 16.50 42.32 -10.45
C ARG A 327 15.52 42.53 -11.60
N GLU A 328 15.94 42.23 -12.84
CA GLU A 328 15.11 42.42 -14.03
C GLU A 328 13.98 41.38 -14.12
N THR A 329 14.08 40.23 -13.43
CA THR A 329 13.04 39.22 -13.44
C THR A 329 11.89 39.55 -12.46
N LEU A 330 12.14 40.31 -11.38
CA LEU A 330 11.15 40.56 -10.31
C LEU A 330 9.83 41.17 -10.80
N ASN A 331 9.85 41.96 -11.89
CA ASN A 331 8.66 42.62 -12.42
C ASN A 331 8.23 42.06 -13.79
N ARG A 332 8.55 40.80 -14.07
CA ARG A 332 8.25 40.16 -15.37
C ARG A 332 7.01 39.29 -15.33
N PHE A 333 6.36 39.19 -14.22
CA PHE A 333 5.20 38.32 -14.03
C PHE A 333 4.00 39.13 -13.54
N GLU A 334 2.83 38.88 -14.09
CA GLU A 334 1.57 39.51 -13.63
C GLU A 334 0.88 38.69 -12.54
N LYS A 335 1.02 37.35 -12.60
CA LYS A 335 0.31 36.40 -11.72
C LYS A 335 1.23 35.56 -10.85
N ALA A 336 2.55 35.77 -10.93
CA ALA A 336 3.52 35.04 -10.15
C ALA A 336 4.52 35.97 -9.48
N VAL A 337 5.13 35.50 -8.42
CA VAL A 337 6.18 36.23 -7.68
C VAL A 337 7.46 35.40 -7.69
N VAL A 338 8.58 36.07 -8.08
CA VAL A 338 9.89 35.40 -8.09
C VAL A 338 10.48 35.41 -6.68
N PHE A 339 10.72 34.23 -6.12
CA PHE A 339 11.34 34.04 -4.80
C PHE A 339 12.85 33.84 -4.86
N GLY A 340 13.35 33.24 -5.94
CA GLY A 340 14.76 32.91 -6.04
C GLY A 340 15.12 32.08 -7.27
N ILE A 341 16.26 31.42 -7.16
CA ILE A 341 16.80 30.53 -8.20
C ILE A 341 17.21 29.18 -7.58
N ARG A 342 17.11 28.12 -8.39
CA ARG A 342 17.63 26.78 -8.08
C ARG A 342 18.50 26.30 -9.23
N ASN A 343 19.69 25.74 -8.90
CA ASN A 343 20.58 25.08 -9.85
C ASN A 343 21.31 23.92 -9.16
N ASP A 344 22.26 23.29 -9.87
CA ASP A 344 23.04 22.16 -9.35
C ASP A 344 23.86 22.52 -8.10
N SER A 345 24.16 23.80 -7.86
CA SER A 345 24.90 24.28 -6.69
C SER A 345 24.01 24.47 -5.46
N GLY A 346 22.70 24.57 -5.64
CA GLY A 346 21.74 24.72 -4.54
C GLY A 346 20.55 25.60 -4.87
N THR A 347 19.79 25.91 -3.80
CA THR A 347 18.60 26.77 -3.82
C THR A 347 18.94 28.09 -3.13
N TYR A 348 18.69 29.19 -3.80
CA TYR A 348 19.02 30.54 -3.35
C TYR A 348 17.75 31.40 -3.35
N LEU A 349 17.21 31.66 -2.16
CA LEU A 349 16.11 32.63 -2.00
C LEU A 349 16.66 34.05 -1.96
N ASN A 350 16.02 34.95 -2.67
CA ASN A 350 16.42 36.35 -2.78
C ASN A 350 17.94 36.52 -3.03
N PRO A 351 18.48 35.95 -4.13
CA PRO A 351 19.90 36.04 -4.45
C PRO A 351 20.32 37.51 -4.73
N PRO A 352 21.62 37.81 -4.80
CA PRO A 352 22.07 39.18 -5.19
C PRO A 352 21.38 39.66 -6.45
N MET A 353 20.95 40.91 -6.46
CA MET A 353 20.13 41.52 -7.53
C MET A 353 20.81 41.55 -8.90
N ASP A 354 22.15 41.48 -8.93
CA ASP A 354 22.99 41.40 -10.12
C ASP A 354 23.30 40.00 -10.59
N THR A 355 22.75 38.96 -9.92
CA THR A 355 22.87 37.56 -10.35
C THR A 355 22.22 37.39 -11.72
N VAL A 356 22.99 36.91 -12.69
CA VAL A 356 22.49 36.67 -14.06
C VAL A 356 21.88 35.29 -14.16
N ILE A 357 20.64 35.20 -14.65
CA ILE A 357 19.93 33.95 -14.87
C ILE A 357 20.56 33.20 -16.05
N THR A 358 20.97 31.97 -15.81
CA THR A 358 21.59 31.11 -16.83
C THR A 358 20.60 30.03 -17.31
N LYS A 359 20.99 29.28 -18.33
CA LYS A 359 20.20 28.15 -18.84
C LYS A 359 20.07 26.97 -17.87
N ASP A 360 20.95 26.91 -16.86
CA ASP A 360 21.01 25.85 -15.87
C ASP A 360 20.24 26.23 -14.59
N ASP A 361 19.73 27.46 -14.55
CA ASP A 361 18.93 27.97 -13.42
C ASP A 361 17.44 27.77 -13.70
N LYS A 362 16.72 27.30 -12.67
CA LYS A 362 15.27 27.34 -12.59
C LYS A 362 14.87 28.49 -11.66
N LEU A 363 13.86 29.24 -12.04
CA LEU A 363 13.26 30.25 -11.17
C LEU A 363 12.37 29.56 -10.14
N ILE A 364 12.36 30.07 -8.92
CA ILE A 364 11.43 29.68 -7.87
C ILE A 364 10.30 30.70 -7.93
N LEU A 365 9.14 30.27 -8.39
CA LEU A 365 7.95 31.09 -8.54
C LEU A 365 6.91 30.69 -7.49
N LEU A 366 6.21 31.68 -6.94
CA LEU A 366 4.96 31.50 -6.23
C LEU A 366 3.84 31.79 -7.20
N GLU A 367 3.00 30.84 -7.49
CA GLU A 367 1.91 30.91 -8.49
C GLU A 367 0.75 29.99 -8.15
N ASP A 368 -0.41 30.22 -8.75
CA ASP A 368 -1.68 29.53 -8.47
C ASP A 368 -1.67 28.04 -8.90
N ASP A 369 -0.95 27.70 -9.99
CA ASP A 369 -0.81 26.32 -10.51
C ASP A 369 0.45 26.23 -11.39
N ASP A 370 0.99 25.03 -11.56
CA ASP A 370 2.18 24.74 -12.39
C ASP A 370 2.05 25.36 -13.80
N GLY A 371 2.95 26.29 -14.11
CA GLY A 371 2.97 26.98 -15.38
C GLY A 371 1.84 27.99 -15.60
N SER A 372 1.18 28.46 -14.55
CA SER A 372 0.09 29.46 -14.63
C SER A 372 0.59 30.90 -14.87
N PHE A 373 1.91 31.11 -14.87
CA PHE A 373 2.54 32.42 -15.05
C PHE A 373 2.47 32.97 -16.48
N GLU A 374 2.45 34.28 -16.59
CA GLU A 374 2.60 35.00 -17.87
C GLU A 374 3.80 35.95 -17.78
N VAL A 375 4.78 35.77 -18.71
CA VAL A 375 5.94 36.66 -18.77
C VAL A 375 5.61 37.94 -19.53
N THR A 376 5.79 39.10 -18.89
CA THR A 376 5.59 40.41 -19.50
C THR A 376 6.90 40.94 -20.14
N ALA A 377 6.80 41.54 -21.30
CA ALA A 377 7.96 42.08 -22.05
C ALA A 377 8.56 43.35 -21.37
N ILE A 378 7.74 44.14 -20.70
CA ILE A 378 8.11 45.42 -20.08
C ILE A 378 7.56 45.45 -18.66
N PRO A 379 8.40 45.68 -17.62
CA PRO A 379 7.89 45.81 -16.26
C PRO A 379 7.04 47.08 -16.16
N SER A 380 5.77 46.89 -15.72
CA SER A 380 4.89 48.02 -15.42
C SER A 380 5.13 48.45 -13.99
N ILE A 381 5.95 49.43 -13.77
CA ILE A 381 6.18 50.05 -12.47
C ILE A 381 5.51 51.43 -12.47
N ASP A 382 4.53 51.65 -11.60
CA ASP A 382 3.96 52.94 -11.34
C ASP A 382 4.87 53.69 -10.31
N GLU A 383 5.74 54.56 -10.82
CA GLU A 383 6.71 55.30 -10.01
C GLU A 383 6.05 56.24 -9.00
N GLU A 384 4.77 56.63 -9.22
CA GLU A 384 4.02 57.47 -8.28
C GLU A 384 3.64 56.74 -7.00
N LEU A 385 3.53 55.39 -7.05
CA LEU A 385 3.20 54.58 -5.90
C LEU A 385 4.42 54.21 -5.05
N ILE A 386 5.66 54.52 -5.52
CA ILE A 386 6.88 54.20 -4.78
C ILE A 386 6.99 55.15 -3.55
N ILE A 387 6.94 54.56 -2.37
CA ILE A 387 7.16 55.27 -1.09
C ILE A 387 8.68 55.56 -1.00
N LYS A 388 9.06 56.83 -1.14
CA LYS A 388 10.48 57.26 -1.14
C LYS A 388 11.02 57.50 0.27
N ASP A 389 10.15 57.85 1.23
CA ASP A 389 10.53 58.09 2.61
C ASP A 389 10.05 56.91 3.50
N ILE A 390 10.90 55.91 3.64
CA ILE A 390 10.64 54.81 4.60
C ILE A 390 11.22 55.27 5.94
N PRO A 391 10.37 55.43 7.00
CA PRO A 391 10.88 55.77 8.31
C PRO A 391 11.81 54.68 8.82
N GLU A 392 12.98 55.07 9.34
CA GLU A 392 13.90 54.11 9.98
C GLU A 392 13.17 53.36 11.09
N ARG A 393 13.03 52.06 10.93
CA ARG A 393 12.48 51.19 11.96
C ARG A 393 13.50 51.11 13.10
N LYS A 394 13.16 51.68 14.25
CA LYS A 394 13.96 51.48 15.47
C LYS A 394 13.86 49.99 15.84
N LEU A 395 14.94 49.27 15.67
CA LEU A 395 15.07 47.93 16.20
C LEU A 395 15.16 48.01 17.72
N ASN A 396 14.37 47.24 18.41
CA ASN A 396 14.55 47.06 19.87
C ASN A 396 15.89 46.37 20.08
N GLU A 397 16.74 46.93 20.94
CA GLU A 397 18.07 46.37 21.20
C GLU A 397 18.00 45.11 22.08
N THR A 398 16.89 44.84 22.74
CA THR A 398 16.68 43.65 23.61
C THR A 398 15.25 43.18 23.50
N ASP A 399 15.09 41.88 23.25
CA ASP A 399 13.82 41.19 23.33
C ASP A 399 13.83 40.22 24.51
N ASP A 400 12.77 40.22 25.31
CA ASP A 400 12.59 39.28 26.42
C ASP A 400 11.73 38.10 25.97
N LEU A 401 12.23 36.87 26.10
CA LEU A 401 11.53 35.63 25.77
C LEU A 401 11.08 34.91 27.05
N LEU A 402 9.79 34.72 27.23
CA LEU A 402 9.22 33.87 28.28
C LEU A 402 8.91 32.49 27.72
N VAL A 403 9.55 31.45 28.25
CA VAL A 403 9.29 30.06 27.90
C VAL A 403 8.50 29.37 28.99
N ILE A 404 7.31 28.86 28.67
CA ILE A 404 6.45 28.11 29.58
C ILE A 404 6.44 26.63 29.16
N GLY A 405 7.10 25.81 29.94
CA GLY A 405 7.31 24.38 29.65
C GLY A 405 8.66 24.06 29.02
N SER A 406 8.96 22.78 28.87
CA SER A 406 10.21 22.28 28.28
C SER A 406 9.97 20.96 27.58
N ASN A 407 10.53 20.83 26.39
CA ASN A 407 10.53 19.58 25.63
C ASN A 407 11.86 19.45 24.86
N HIS A 408 12.01 18.38 24.10
CA HIS A 408 13.23 18.09 23.31
C HIS A 408 13.50 19.13 22.21
N MET A 409 12.51 19.89 21.74
CA MET A 409 12.67 20.94 20.72
C MET A 409 13.19 22.28 21.31
N LEU A 410 13.08 22.49 22.62
CA LEU A 410 13.42 23.77 23.22
C LEU A 410 14.85 24.25 22.90
N PRO A 411 15.91 23.40 22.93
CA PRO A 411 17.26 23.84 22.56
C PRO A 411 17.36 24.37 21.12
N ALA A 412 16.64 23.75 20.18
CA ALA A 412 16.62 24.18 18.78
C ALA A 412 15.85 25.51 18.63
N ILE A 413 14.71 25.68 19.32
CA ILE A 413 13.91 26.90 19.33
C ILE A 413 14.74 28.07 19.87
N LEU A 414 15.45 27.89 21.01
CA LEU A 414 16.27 28.93 21.61
C LEU A 414 17.46 29.31 20.71
N LYS A 415 18.09 28.32 20.07
CA LYS A 415 19.18 28.56 19.14
C LYS A 415 18.74 29.39 17.94
N GLU A 416 17.57 29.08 17.36
CA GLU A 416 17.02 29.81 16.23
C GLU A 416 16.52 31.20 16.62
N TYR A 417 16.01 31.37 17.85
CA TYR A 417 15.56 32.66 18.36
C TYR A 417 16.73 33.63 18.59
N ASP A 418 17.91 33.13 18.97
CA ASP A 418 19.14 33.91 19.26
C ASP A 418 19.92 34.28 17.99
N CYS A 419 19.54 33.77 16.81
CA CYS A 419 20.12 34.13 15.51
C CYS A 419 19.48 35.38 14.94
#